data_391f6da110554df8e95c644f3374eedc
#
_entry.id   391f6da110554df8e95c644f3374eedc
#
_cell.length_a   1.000
_cell.length_b   1.000
_cell.length_c   1.000
_cell.angle_alpha   90.00
_cell.angle_beta   90.00
_cell.angle_gamma   90.00
#
_symmetry.space_group_name_H-M   'P 1'
#
loop_
_entity.id
_entity.type
_entity.pdbx_description
1 polymer ?
#
loop_
_entity_poly.entity_id
_entity_poly.type
_entity_poly.pdbx_seq_one_letter_code
_entity_poly.pdbx_strand_id
1 'polypeptide(L)'
;ITSLLMQGKANDAMPVIDDMRQRAPNDQQWLAYETTALRLLGDERYASIADIERFVRPYHLPVPAGFDDIESFNSAFLQALERWQRYKTHPLDQSLRGGSQTPRDLTTIDDPVIKAFYRALDEPIRRYMSTVGNDQDHPLTARNTGNYRITGGWSVKLQGGGKHVNHVHPEGWISSAYYVSVPEETTTDSSHSGWIKFAEPPFETIPHTPPEKWIRPEAGMLVLFPSYLWHGTEPIHDGSVRVTAPFDAVPA
;
A
#
# COMPACT_ATOMS: atom_id res chain seq x y z
N ILE A 1 6.13 13.50 18.06
CA ILE A 1 5.72 13.99 16.73
C ILE A 1 4.20 13.96 16.62
N THR A 2 3.54 12.80 16.70
CA THR A 2 2.08 12.67 16.55
C THR A 2 1.30 13.68 17.40
N SER A 3 1.63 13.79 18.71
CA SER A 3 0.96 14.74 19.61
C SER A 3 1.11 16.21 19.20
N LEU A 4 2.23 16.60 18.60
CA LEU A 4 2.44 17.95 18.06
C LEU A 4 1.59 18.20 16.81
N LEU A 5 1.55 17.23 15.89
CA LEU A 5 0.75 17.31 14.66
C LEU A 5 -0.75 17.36 14.97
N MET A 6 -1.21 16.57 15.94
CA MET A 6 -2.60 16.62 16.43
C MET A 6 -2.98 17.97 17.05
N GLN A 7 -2.02 18.74 17.58
CA GLN A 7 -2.24 20.08 18.13
C GLN A 7 -2.04 21.20 17.10
N GLY A 8 -1.78 20.89 15.84
CA GLY A 8 -1.47 21.89 14.81
C GLY A 8 -0.09 22.53 14.95
N LYS A 9 0.80 21.92 15.74
CA LYS A 9 2.16 22.44 16.01
C LYS A 9 3.19 21.81 15.07
N ALA A 10 2.94 21.87 13.77
CA ALA A 10 3.80 21.26 12.75
C ALA A 10 5.22 21.86 12.76
N ASN A 11 5.35 23.19 12.99
CA ASN A 11 6.68 23.82 13.14
C ASN A 11 7.50 23.24 14.30
N ASP A 12 6.85 22.88 15.40
CA ASP A 12 7.54 22.29 16.56
C ASP A 12 7.88 20.80 16.31
N ALA A 13 7.13 20.15 15.42
CA ALA A 13 7.39 18.75 15.06
C ALA A 13 8.58 18.59 14.09
N MET A 14 8.80 19.55 13.18
CA MET A 14 9.84 19.47 12.13
C MET A 14 11.24 19.18 12.67
N PRO A 15 11.78 19.87 13.70
CA PRO A 15 13.11 19.57 14.20
C PRO A 15 13.28 18.13 14.72
N VAL A 16 12.22 17.57 15.29
CA VAL A 16 12.22 16.18 15.77
C VAL A 16 12.18 15.20 14.59
N ILE A 17 11.39 15.51 13.57
CA ILE A 17 11.31 14.74 12.33
C ILE A 17 12.67 14.73 11.63
N ASP A 18 13.31 15.89 11.50
CA ASP A 18 14.62 16.05 10.86
C ASP A 18 15.70 15.23 11.57
N ASP A 19 15.74 15.25 12.91
CA ASP A 19 16.66 14.42 13.69
C ASP A 19 16.43 12.92 13.45
N MET A 20 15.16 12.48 13.43
CA MET A 20 14.83 11.09 13.19
C MET A 20 15.16 10.66 11.75
N ARG A 21 14.94 11.54 10.77
CA ARG A 21 15.31 11.31 9.37
C ARG A 21 16.82 11.17 9.18
N GLN A 22 17.61 11.96 9.91
CA GLN A 22 19.08 11.84 9.89
C GLN A 22 19.56 10.53 10.50
N ARG A 23 18.95 10.07 11.59
CA ARG A 23 19.31 8.81 12.27
C ARG A 23 18.87 7.56 11.50
N ALA A 24 17.72 7.62 10.84
CA ALA A 24 17.12 6.50 10.11
C ALA A 24 16.60 6.96 8.74
N PRO A 25 17.49 7.29 7.78
CA PRO A 25 17.10 7.92 6.50
C PRO A 25 16.22 7.05 5.62
N ASN A 26 16.28 5.74 5.79
CA ASN A 26 15.48 4.78 5.01
C ASN A 26 14.17 4.36 5.67
N ASP A 27 13.95 4.74 6.93
CA ASP A 27 12.69 4.46 7.62
C ASP A 27 11.59 5.37 7.08
N GLN A 28 10.61 4.73 6.44
CA GLN A 28 9.53 5.42 5.72
C GLN A 28 8.54 6.10 6.65
N GLN A 29 8.49 5.72 7.92
CA GLN A 29 7.60 6.35 8.89
C GLN A 29 7.98 7.81 9.15
N TRP A 30 9.28 8.13 9.22
CA TRP A 30 9.72 9.50 9.45
C TRP A 30 9.44 10.38 8.23
N LEU A 31 9.54 9.82 7.04
CA LEU A 31 9.15 10.52 5.81
C LEU A 31 7.63 10.76 5.74
N ALA A 32 6.83 9.82 6.23
CA ALA A 32 5.38 10.00 6.34
C ALA A 32 4.98 11.11 7.33
N TYR A 33 5.69 11.22 8.45
CA TYR A 33 5.50 12.35 9.37
C TYR A 33 5.95 13.67 8.77
N GLU A 34 7.06 13.68 8.02
CA GLU A 34 7.53 14.86 7.29
C GLU A 34 6.48 15.35 6.30
N THR A 35 5.95 14.46 5.45
CA THR A 35 4.90 14.84 4.48
C THR A 35 3.66 15.37 5.17
N THR A 36 3.27 14.80 6.32
CA THR A 36 2.14 15.31 7.11
C THR A 36 2.43 16.73 7.64
N ALA A 37 3.61 16.97 8.20
CA ALA A 37 3.99 18.28 8.72
C ALA A 37 4.08 19.33 7.61
N LEU A 38 4.71 19.01 6.47
CA LEU A 38 4.79 19.89 5.31
C LEU A 38 3.41 20.27 4.75
N ARG A 39 2.50 19.30 4.69
CA ARG A 39 1.12 19.55 4.27
C ARG A 39 0.40 20.53 5.21
N LEU A 40 0.54 20.35 6.52
CA LEU A 40 -0.04 21.24 7.53
C LEU A 40 0.54 22.66 7.47
N LEU A 41 1.80 22.80 7.08
CA LEU A 41 2.49 24.08 6.93
C LEU A 41 2.19 24.77 5.59
N GLY A 42 1.59 24.07 4.63
CA GLY A 42 1.45 24.55 3.25
C GLY A 42 2.80 24.72 2.55
N ASP A 43 3.81 23.95 2.95
CA ASP A 43 5.15 23.97 2.38
C ASP A 43 5.17 23.34 0.98
N GLU A 44 5.77 24.03 0.00
CA GLU A 44 5.82 23.58 -1.39
C GLU A 44 6.52 22.24 -1.60
N ARG A 45 7.43 21.83 -0.70
CA ARG A 45 8.11 20.54 -0.72
C ARG A 45 7.13 19.36 -0.64
N TYR A 46 5.97 19.56 0.00
CA TYR A 46 4.93 18.54 0.06
C TYR A 46 4.54 18.04 -1.32
N ALA A 47 4.25 18.96 -2.25
CA ALA A 47 3.81 18.61 -3.60
C ALA A 47 4.85 17.80 -4.38
N SER A 48 6.15 17.99 -4.09
CA SER A 48 7.22 17.20 -4.71
C SER A 48 7.35 15.82 -4.06
N ILE A 49 7.42 15.78 -2.71
CA ILE A 49 7.68 14.53 -1.98
C ILE A 49 6.47 13.59 -2.03
N ALA A 50 5.26 14.13 -1.92
CA ALA A 50 4.02 13.39 -1.94
C ALA A 50 3.24 13.58 -3.26
N ASP A 51 3.93 13.60 -4.40
CA ASP A 51 3.29 13.69 -5.72
C ASP A 51 2.44 12.43 -6.00
N ILE A 52 1.20 12.47 -5.48
CA ILE A 52 0.27 11.34 -5.53
C ILE A 52 -0.09 10.97 -6.97
N GLU A 53 -0.20 11.96 -7.86
CA GLU A 53 -0.52 11.70 -9.26
C GLU A 53 0.62 11.00 -10.01
N ARG A 54 1.85 11.27 -9.64
CA ARG A 54 3.03 10.62 -10.21
C ARG A 54 3.31 9.26 -9.57
N PHE A 55 3.19 9.16 -8.25
CA PHE A 55 3.72 8.04 -7.48
C PHE A 55 2.69 6.97 -7.10
N VAL A 56 1.40 7.26 -7.16
CA VAL A 56 0.35 6.25 -6.91
C VAL A 56 -0.20 5.77 -8.24
N ARG A 57 0.22 4.58 -8.68
CA ARG A 57 -0.01 4.08 -10.04
C ARG A 57 -0.75 2.74 -10.05
N PRO A 58 -1.94 2.69 -10.65
CA PRO A 58 -2.60 1.42 -10.96
C PRO A 58 -2.01 0.80 -12.24
N TYR A 59 -1.91 -0.52 -12.23
CA TYR A 59 -1.53 -1.36 -13.36
C TYR A 59 -2.51 -2.54 -13.45
N HIS A 60 -2.66 -3.12 -14.62
CA HIS A 60 -3.22 -4.46 -14.76
C HIS A 60 -2.07 -5.47 -14.75
N LEU A 61 -2.21 -6.53 -13.94
CA LEU A 61 -1.22 -7.59 -13.92
C LEU A 61 -1.22 -8.30 -15.29
N PRO A 62 -0.06 -8.49 -15.93
CA PRO A 62 0.02 -9.36 -17.09
C PRO A 62 -0.48 -10.77 -16.76
N VAL A 63 -1.19 -11.40 -17.69
CA VAL A 63 -1.68 -12.78 -17.48
C VAL A 63 -0.49 -13.70 -17.20
N PRO A 64 -0.43 -14.33 -16.00
CA PRO A 64 0.69 -15.20 -15.67
C PRO A 64 0.76 -16.42 -16.59
N ALA A 65 1.98 -16.85 -16.91
CA ALA A 65 2.21 -17.99 -17.80
C ALA A 65 1.48 -19.26 -17.28
N GLY A 66 0.76 -19.92 -18.20
CA GLY A 66 -0.03 -21.12 -17.90
C GLY A 66 -1.50 -20.85 -17.63
N PHE A 67 -1.95 -19.60 -17.80
CA PHE A 67 -3.36 -19.20 -17.70
C PHE A 67 -3.82 -18.53 -19.01
N ASP A 68 -5.10 -18.68 -19.34
CA ASP A 68 -5.68 -18.11 -20.55
C ASP A 68 -6.01 -16.63 -20.40
N ASP A 69 -6.42 -16.23 -19.19
CA ASP A 69 -6.79 -14.86 -18.82
C ASP A 69 -6.57 -14.59 -17.34
N ILE A 70 -6.76 -13.33 -16.94
CA ILE A 70 -6.57 -12.90 -15.55
C ILE A 70 -7.66 -13.44 -14.60
N GLU A 71 -8.85 -13.74 -15.11
CA GLU A 71 -9.95 -14.29 -14.31
C GLU A 71 -9.67 -15.74 -13.91
N SER A 72 -9.23 -16.58 -14.87
CA SER A 72 -8.80 -17.95 -14.59
C SER A 72 -7.62 -18.02 -13.63
N PHE A 73 -6.64 -17.10 -13.82
CA PHE A 73 -5.54 -16.96 -12.86
C PHE A 73 -6.03 -16.57 -11.47
N ASN A 74 -6.84 -15.53 -11.34
CA ASN A 74 -7.34 -15.06 -10.04
C ASN A 74 -8.17 -16.13 -9.33
N SER A 75 -8.96 -16.91 -10.07
CA SER A 75 -9.70 -18.05 -9.52
C SER A 75 -8.77 -19.10 -8.91
N ALA A 76 -7.73 -19.49 -9.64
CA ALA A 76 -6.72 -20.44 -9.16
C ALA A 76 -5.90 -19.86 -7.99
N PHE A 77 -5.56 -18.56 -8.06
CA PHE A 77 -4.79 -17.88 -7.04
C PHE A 77 -5.60 -17.75 -5.73
N LEU A 78 -6.88 -17.42 -5.81
CA LEU A 78 -7.78 -17.39 -4.65
C LEU A 78 -7.80 -18.76 -3.95
N GLN A 79 -7.97 -19.85 -4.69
CA GLN A 79 -7.92 -21.21 -4.14
C GLN A 79 -6.56 -21.54 -3.51
N ALA A 80 -5.46 -21.08 -4.12
CA ALA A 80 -4.13 -21.25 -3.54
C ALA A 80 -3.99 -20.50 -2.22
N LEU A 81 -4.44 -19.25 -2.15
CA LEU A 81 -4.39 -18.41 -0.94
C LEU A 81 -5.26 -18.97 0.20
N GLU A 82 -6.43 -19.51 -0.10
CA GLU A 82 -7.33 -20.09 0.91
C GLU A 82 -6.68 -21.24 1.68
N ARG A 83 -5.80 -22.02 1.06
CA ARG A 83 -5.05 -23.09 1.74
C ARG A 83 -4.14 -22.57 2.85
N TRP A 84 -3.74 -21.29 2.78
CA TRP A 84 -2.83 -20.64 3.72
C TRP A 84 -3.54 -19.67 4.66
N GLN A 85 -4.80 -19.32 4.40
CA GLN A 85 -5.63 -18.42 5.20
C GLN A 85 -6.18 -19.16 6.45
N ARG A 86 -5.32 -19.44 7.41
CA ARG A 86 -5.64 -20.30 8.58
C ARG A 86 -6.34 -19.56 9.71
N TYR A 87 -6.18 -18.22 9.80
CA TYR A 87 -6.79 -17.42 10.85
C TYR A 87 -8.16 -16.90 10.45
N LYS A 88 -9.08 -16.83 11.42
CA LYS A 88 -10.44 -16.29 11.24
C LYS A 88 -10.54 -14.81 11.62
N THR A 89 -9.56 -14.32 12.38
CA THR A 89 -9.52 -12.94 12.91
C THR A 89 -8.23 -12.25 12.48
N HIS A 90 -8.23 -10.93 12.53
CA HIS A 90 -7.05 -10.14 12.23
C HIS A 90 -5.97 -10.31 13.31
N PRO A 91 -4.67 -10.28 12.94
CA PRO A 91 -3.57 -10.27 13.90
C PRO A 91 -3.62 -9.01 14.77
N LEU A 92 -3.13 -9.10 16.01
CA LEU A 92 -2.86 -7.93 16.84
C LEU A 92 -1.73 -7.11 16.20
N ASP A 93 -1.73 -5.80 16.44
CA ASP A 93 -0.70 -4.85 15.99
C ASP A 93 -0.54 -4.71 14.46
N GLN A 94 -1.56 -5.12 13.69
CA GLN A 94 -1.63 -4.88 12.25
C GLN A 94 -2.67 -3.81 11.92
N SER A 95 -2.58 -3.22 10.71
CA SER A 95 -3.54 -2.23 10.21
C SER A 95 -4.93 -2.80 9.94
N LEU A 96 -5.02 -4.11 9.76
CA LEU A 96 -6.26 -4.83 9.43
C LEU A 96 -7.27 -4.79 10.57
N ARG A 97 -8.52 -4.50 10.24
CA ARG A 97 -9.70 -4.62 11.12
C ARG A 97 -10.81 -5.32 10.34
N GLY A 98 -11.52 -6.28 10.96
CA GLY A 98 -12.61 -6.99 10.32
C GLY A 98 -12.18 -7.88 9.16
N GLY A 99 -11.28 -8.85 9.42
CA GLY A 99 -10.77 -9.76 8.40
C GLY A 99 -9.70 -10.68 8.92
N SER A 100 -8.96 -11.31 8.02
CA SER A 100 -7.82 -12.18 8.35
C SER A 100 -6.68 -11.97 7.35
N GLN A 101 -5.47 -12.34 7.79
CA GLN A 101 -4.24 -12.27 7.00
C GLN A 101 -3.52 -13.60 7.06
N THR A 102 -2.80 -13.97 6.00
CA THR A 102 -1.95 -15.16 6.03
C THR A 102 -0.81 -14.97 7.04
N PRO A 103 -0.55 -15.98 7.90
CA PRO A 103 0.51 -15.89 8.91
C PRO A 103 1.90 -16.08 8.31
N ARG A 104 2.00 -16.60 7.10
CA ARG A 104 3.24 -16.94 6.42
C ARG A 104 3.48 -16.00 5.26
N ASP A 105 4.73 -15.62 5.08
CA ASP A 105 5.19 -14.89 3.90
C ASP A 105 4.99 -15.76 2.65
N LEU A 106 4.15 -15.25 1.73
CA LEU A 106 3.81 -15.94 0.49
C LEU A 106 5.01 -16.14 -0.42
N THR A 107 6.03 -15.30 -0.33
CA THR A 107 7.26 -15.42 -1.14
C THR A 107 8.03 -16.71 -0.84
N THR A 108 7.81 -17.28 0.35
CA THR A 108 8.47 -18.52 0.82
C THR A 108 7.68 -19.80 0.52
N ILE A 109 6.50 -19.67 -0.08
CA ILE A 109 5.60 -20.79 -0.33
C ILE A 109 5.94 -21.47 -1.65
N ASP A 110 6.14 -22.78 -1.61
CA ASP A 110 6.35 -23.62 -2.79
C ASP A 110 5.02 -24.05 -3.41
N ASP A 111 4.34 -23.08 -4.05
CA ASP A 111 3.10 -23.29 -4.79
C ASP A 111 3.25 -22.71 -6.20
N PRO A 112 2.94 -23.46 -7.26
CA PRO A 112 3.17 -23.01 -8.64
C PRO A 112 2.36 -21.77 -9.01
N VAL A 113 1.13 -21.61 -8.46
CA VAL A 113 0.26 -20.45 -8.75
C VAL A 113 0.79 -19.22 -8.03
N ILE A 114 1.19 -19.34 -6.76
CA ILE A 114 1.81 -18.25 -6.00
C ILE A 114 3.12 -17.80 -6.67
N LYS A 115 3.95 -18.75 -7.12
CA LYS A 115 5.17 -18.42 -7.87
C LYS A 115 4.89 -17.74 -9.21
N ALA A 116 3.81 -18.13 -9.90
CA ALA A 116 3.39 -17.47 -11.15
C ALA A 116 3.00 -16.02 -10.91
N PHE A 117 2.29 -15.72 -9.81
CA PHE A 117 2.02 -14.35 -9.38
C PHE A 117 3.30 -13.52 -9.26
N TYR A 118 4.25 -13.97 -8.43
CA TYR A 118 5.49 -13.21 -8.19
C TYR A 118 6.33 -13.01 -9.46
N ARG A 119 6.32 -13.98 -10.39
CA ARG A 119 6.99 -13.79 -11.69
C ARG A 119 6.31 -12.74 -12.56
N ALA A 120 4.98 -12.66 -12.52
CA ALA A 120 4.23 -11.68 -13.32
C ALA A 120 4.36 -10.24 -12.80
N LEU A 121 4.82 -10.04 -11.57
CA LEU A 121 5.05 -8.72 -10.98
C LEU A 121 6.25 -7.97 -11.58
N ASP A 122 7.20 -8.66 -12.22
CA ASP A 122 8.46 -8.03 -12.68
C ASP A 122 8.19 -6.88 -13.68
N GLU A 123 7.33 -7.09 -14.65
CA GLU A 123 7.03 -6.07 -15.65
C GLU A 123 6.39 -4.81 -15.04
N PRO A 124 5.28 -4.88 -14.27
CA PRO A 124 4.69 -3.68 -13.70
C PRO A 124 5.59 -2.99 -12.66
N ILE A 125 6.39 -3.71 -11.89
CA ILE A 125 7.34 -3.09 -10.96
C ILE A 125 8.43 -2.33 -11.72
N ARG A 126 9.04 -2.91 -12.75
CA ARG A 126 10.04 -2.22 -13.58
C ARG A 126 9.46 -1.01 -14.31
N ARG A 127 8.24 -1.13 -14.80
CA ARG A 127 7.51 -0.02 -15.40
C ARG A 127 7.26 1.11 -14.38
N TYR A 128 6.88 0.77 -13.15
CA TYR A 128 6.75 1.74 -12.07
C TYR A 128 8.09 2.43 -11.78
N MET A 129 9.17 1.67 -11.59
CA MET A 129 10.51 2.20 -11.36
C MET A 129 10.97 3.15 -12.46
N SER A 130 10.69 2.83 -13.72
CA SER A 130 10.96 3.71 -14.86
C SER A 130 10.13 4.99 -14.83
N THR A 131 8.87 4.90 -14.41
CA THR A 131 7.96 6.05 -14.31
C THR A 131 8.34 7.02 -13.21
N VAL A 132 8.72 6.51 -12.04
CA VAL A 132 9.13 7.36 -10.91
C VAL A 132 10.50 8.00 -11.13
N GLY A 133 11.39 7.37 -11.92
CA GLY A 133 12.71 7.90 -12.25
C GLY A 133 13.75 7.68 -11.15
N ASN A 134 14.86 8.43 -11.21
CA ASN A 134 16.03 8.28 -10.35
C ASN A 134 16.66 9.61 -9.91
N ASP A 135 15.85 10.63 -9.72
CA ASP A 135 16.28 11.92 -9.17
C ASP A 135 16.91 11.71 -7.79
N GLN A 136 18.16 12.14 -7.63
CA GLN A 136 18.96 11.92 -6.42
C GLN A 136 18.56 12.82 -5.24
N ASP A 137 17.85 13.90 -5.51
CA ASP A 137 17.37 14.83 -4.48
C ASP A 137 16.02 14.44 -3.88
N HIS A 138 15.34 13.41 -4.46
CA HIS A 138 14.04 12.97 -4.01
C HIS A 138 14.12 11.65 -3.22
N PRO A 139 13.51 11.54 -2.02
CA PRO A 139 13.69 10.41 -1.10
C PRO A 139 13.21 9.05 -1.65
N LEU A 140 12.24 9.03 -2.56
CA LEU A 140 11.82 7.79 -3.23
C LEU A 140 12.78 7.44 -4.37
N THR A 141 13.00 8.39 -5.26
CA THR A 141 13.66 8.12 -6.54
C THR A 141 15.18 8.00 -6.41
N ALA A 142 15.80 8.65 -5.43
CA ALA A 142 17.21 8.47 -5.09
C ALA A 142 17.56 7.03 -4.71
N ARG A 143 16.57 6.27 -4.22
CA ARG A 143 16.74 4.86 -3.89
C ARG A 143 16.59 3.92 -5.10
N ASN A 144 16.23 4.43 -6.27
CA ASN A 144 16.03 3.63 -7.48
C ASN A 144 17.36 3.25 -8.12
N THR A 145 17.84 2.05 -7.81
CA THR A 145 19.08 1.47 -8.37
C THR A 145 18.88 0.81 -9.74
N GLY A 146 17.64 0.74 -10.24
CA GLY A 146 17.28 -0.05 -11.42
C GLY A 146 16.97 -1.52 -11.11
N ASN A 147 17.20 -1.98 -9.87
CA ASN A 147 16.90 -3.32 -9.41
C ASN A 147 16.08 -3.29 -8.10
N TYR A 148 15.34 -4.37 -7.87
CA TYR A 148 14.53 -4.51 -6.66
C TYR A 148 14.53 -5.96 -6.15
N ARG A 149 14.15 -6.14 -4.90
CA ARG A 149 13.79 -7.43 -4.33
C ARG A 149 12.50 -7.30 -3.53
N ILE A 150 11.64 -8.28 -3.60
CA ILE A 150 10.45 -8.37 -2.74
C ILE A 150 10.89 -8.84 -1.36
N THR A 151 10.50 -8.13 -0.31
CA THR A 151 10.91 -8.40 1.08
C THR A 151 9.87 -9.14 1.88
N GLY A 152 8.63 -9.17 1.40
CA GLY A 152 7.53 -9.92 2.01
C GLY A 152 6.27 -9.79 1.19
N GLY A 153 5.40 -10.79 1.31
CA GLY A 153 4.09 -10.78 0.69
C GLY A 153 3.10 -11.60 1.50
N TRP A 154 1.87 -11.14 1.54
CA TRP A 154 0.81 -11.77 2.32
C TRP A 154 -0.53 -11.69 1.59
N SER A 155 -1.51 -12.43 2.04
CA SER A 155 -2.88 -12.29 1.57
C SER A 155 -3.75 -11.73 2.68
N VAL A 156 -4.62 -10.81 2.33
CA VAL A 156 -5.61 -10.22 3.23
C VAL A 156 -7.01 -10.51 2.72
N LYS A 157 -7.85 -11.03 3.62
CA LYS A 157 -9.29 -11.23 3.39
C LYS A 157 -10.06 -10.29 4.30
N LEU A 158 -10.61 -9.22 3.74
CA LEU A 158 -11.55 -8.33 4.42
C LEU A 158 -12.95 -8.94 4.38
N GLN A 159 -13.69 -8.80 5.47
CA GLN A 159 -15.07 -9.28 5.62
C GLN A 159 -15.90 -8.22 6.34
N GLY A 160 -17.20 -8.20 6.11
CA GLY A 160 -18.21 -7.34 6.69
C GLY A 160 -17.74 -6.17 7.56
N GLY A 161 -17.78 -4.94 7.04
CA GLY A 161 -17.26 -3.75 7.72
C GLY A 161 -15.73 -3.67 7.82
N GLY A 162 -15.00 -4.65 7.27
CA GLY A 162 -13.55 -4.73 7.36
C GLY A 162 -12.84 -3.62 6.58
N LYS A 163 -11.71 -3.17 7.14
CA LYS A 163 -10.86 -2.12 6.56
C LYS A 163 -9.41 -2.26 6.99
N HIS A 164 -8.53 -1.54 6.31
CA HIS A 164 -7.22 -1.17 6.84
C HIS A 164 -7.29 0.23 7.43
N VAL A 165 -6.86 0.41 8.68
CA VAL A 165 -6.59 1.75 9.22
C VAL A 165 -5.40 2.35 8.47
N ASN A 166 -5.34 3.68 8.40
CA ASN A 166 -4.25 4.36 7.72
C ASN A 166 -2.91 4.00 8.37
N HIS A 167 -1.92 3.65 7.55
CA HIS A 167 -0.60 3.20 8.00
C HIS A 167 0.43 3.41 6.90
N VAL A 168 1.68 3.11 7.19
CA VAL A 168 2.82 3.07 6.27
C VAL A 168 3.61 1.79 6.49
N HIS A 169 4.57 1.52 5.60
CA HIS A 169 5.47 0.37 5.74
C HIS A 169 6.90 0.86 6.00
N PRO A 170 7.33 0.98 7.27
CA PRO A 170 8.59 1.63 7.64
C PRO A 170 9.84 1.09 6.95
N GLU A 171 9.90 -0.22 6.71
CA GLU A 171 11.04 -0.91 6.12
C GLU A 171 10.98 -1.02 4.58
N GLY A 172 9.85 -0.59 3.98
CA GLY A 172 9.63 -0.69 2.54
C GLY A 172 10.34 0.40 1.72
N TRP A 173 10.10 0.34 0.43
CA TRP A 173 10.39 1.39 -0.55
C TRP A 173 9.20 1.58 -1.47
N ILE A 174 8.76 0.47 -2.08
CA ILE A 174 7.52 0.37 -2.87
C ILE A 174 6.59 -0.59 -2.16
N SER A 175 5.39 -0.13 -1.84
CA SER A 175 4.29 -0.94 -1.31
C SER A 175 3.24 -1.18 -2.39
N SER A 176 2.40 -2.17 -2.19
CA SER A 176 1.44 -2.58 -3.20
C SER A 176 0.09 -3.02 -2.63
N ALA A 177 -0.89 -3.05 -3.54
CA ALA A 177 -2.14 -3.76 -3.33
C ALA A 177 -2.54 -4.46 -4.63
N TYR A 178 -2.47 -5.79 -4.69
CA TYR A 178 -3.03 -6.58 -5.78
C TYR A 178 -4.41 -7.10 -5.40
N TYR A 179 -5.40 -6.86 -6.25
CA TYR A 179 -6.79 -7.26 -6.02
C TYR A 179 -7.10 -8.59 -6.71
N VAL A 180 -7.20 -9.64 -5.90
CA VAL A 180 -7.51 -11.01 -6.37
C VAL A 180 -9.01 -11.16 -6.60
N SER A 181 -9.80 -10.69 -5.63
CA SER A 181 -11.26 -10.72 -5.69
C SER A 181 -11.84 -9.45 -5.08
N VAL A 182 -12.79 -8.85 -5.77
CA VAL A 182 -13.46 -7.60 -5.38
C VAL A 182 -14.97 -7.82 -5.43
N PRO A 183 -15.73 -7.44 -4.39
CA PRO A 183 -17.19 -7.51 -4.41
C PRO A 183 -17.78 -6.58 -5.47
N GLU A 184 -18.87 -6.99 -6.10
CA GLU A 184 -19.53 -6.22 -7.17
C GLU A 184 -19.97 -4.83 -6.69
N GLU A 185 -20.53 -4.72 -5.49
CA GLU A 185 -20.96 -3.45 -4.91
C GLU A 185 -19.82 -2.44 -4.74
N THR A 186 -18.58 -2.89 -4.51
CA THR A 186 -17.39 -2.01 -4.43
C THR A 186 -17.12 -1.32 -5.78
N THR A 187 -17.48 -1.94 -6.89
CA THR A 187 -17.27 -1.40 -8.24
C THR A 187 -18.40 -0.47 -8.68
N THR A 188 -19.57 -0.55 -8.07
CA THR A 188 -20.77 0.20 -8.45
C THR A 188 -21.11 1.36 -7.50
N ASP A 189 -20.63 1.30 -6.26
CA ASP A 189 -20.94 2.25 -5.21
C ASP A 189 -20.09 3.53 -5.31
N SER A 190 -20.75 4.69 -5.22
CA SER A 190 -20.10 6.00 -5.14
C SER A 190 -19.63 6.38 -3.72
N SER A 191 -19.91 5.56 -2.71
CA SER A 191 -19.52 5.81 -1.30
C SER A 191 -18.06 5.51 -1.00
N HIS A 192 -17.26 5.09 -1.97
CA HIS A 192 -15.88 4.61 -1.83
C HIS A 192 -15.73 3.33 -1.00
N SER A 193 -16.80 2.55 -0.79
CA SER A 193 -16.73 1.29 -0.03
C SER A 193 -15.64 0.36 -0.54
N GLY A 194 -14.70 -0.01 0.35
CA GLY A 194 -13.57 -0.88 0.02
C GLY A 194 -12.48 -0.24 -0.84
N TRP A 195 -12.57 1.05 -1.20
CA TRP A 195 -11.52 1.71 -1.98
C TRP A 195 -10.28 1.97 -1.14
N ILE A 196 -9.12 1.89 -1.75
CA ILE A 196 -7.87 2.34 -1.12
C ILE A 196 -7.77 3.85 -1.19
N LYS A 197 -7.33 4.47 -0.10
CA LYS A 197 -7.14 5.91 0.04
C LYS A 197 -5.73 6.27 0.45
N PHE A 198 -5.30 7.49 0.11
CA PHE A 198 -3.93 7.95 0.31
C PHE A 198 -3.88 9.33 0.96
N ALA A 199 -2.76 9.61 1.65
CA ALA A 199 -2.36 10.89 2.25
C ALA A 199 -3.12 11.31 3.51
N GLU A 200 -3.96 10.48 4.08
CA GLU A 200 -4.59 10.73 5.37
C GLU A 200 -3.81 10.00 6.48
N PRO A 201 -3.28 10.71 7.49
CA PRO A 201 -2.59 10.06 8.60
C PRO A 201 -3.56 9.27 9.49
N PRO A 202 -3.08 8.32 10.33
CA PRO A 202 -3.91 7.50 11.22
C PRO A 202 -4.41 8.26 12.47
N PHE A 203 -4.22 9.56 12.53
CA PHE A 203 -4.60 10.43 13.65
C PHE A 203 -5.17 11.75 13.13
N GLU A 204 -6.06 12.35 13.90
CA GLU A 204 -6.63 13.65 13.59
C GLU A 204 -5.57 14.75 13.66
N THR A 205 -5.58 15.65 12.69
CA THR A 205 -4.70 16.82 12.62
C THR A 205 -5.48 18.12 12.69
N ILE A 206 -4.81 19.22 13.04
CA ILE A 206 -5.38 20.57 13.03
C ILE A 206 -4.49 21.47 12.14
N PRO A 207 -5.01 21.97 10.99
CA PRO A 207 -6.29 21.62 10.38
C PRO A 207 -6.38 20.15 9.97
N HIS A 208 -7.59 19.63 9.79
CA HIS A 208 -7.82 18.27 9.31
C HIS A 208 -7.19 18.05 7.93
N THR A 209 -6.51 16.93 7.75
CA THR A 209 -5.87 16.51 6.49
C THR A 209 -6.60 15.28 5.92
N PRO A 210 -7.64 15.50 5.09
CA PRO A 210 -8.40 14.38 4.50
C PRO A 210 -7.58 13.61 3.47
N PRO A 211 -8.04 12.42 3.04
CA PRO A 211 -7.45 11.74 1.90
C PRO A 211 -7.44 12.63 0.65
N GLU A 212 -6.39 12.52 -0.16
CA GLU A 212 -6.27 13.27 -1.41
C GLU A 212 -6.62 12.43 -2.65
N LYS A 213 -6.54 11.12 -2.52
CA LYS A 213 -6.85 10.20 -3.62
C LYS A 213 -7.49 8.93 -3.12
N TRP A 214 -8.49 8.47 -3.87
CA TRP A 214 -9.04 7.11 -3.78
C TRP A 214 -8.83 6.38 -5.09
N ILE A 215 -8.58 5.09 -5.03
CA ILE A 215 -8.57 4.21 -6.20
C ILE A 215 -9.64 3.15 -5.99
N ARG A 216 -10.57 3.08 -6.94
CA ARG A 216 -11.56 2.02 -7.02
C ARG A 216 -10.87 0.71 -7.36
N PRO A 217 -11.02 -0.34 -6.54
CA PRO A 217 -10.40 -1.63 -6.82
C PRO A 217 -11.12 -2.36 -7.96
N GLU A 218 -10.32 -3.05 -8.78
CA GLU A 218 -10.80 -3.96 -9.81
C GLU A 218 -10.01 -5.27 -9.71
N ALA A 219 -10.68 -6.43 -9.94
CA ALA A 219 -9.97 -7.70 -9.93
C ALA A 219 -8.88 -7.73 -11.02
N GLY A 220 -7.67 -8.18 -10.67
CA GLY A 220 -6.51 -8.12 -11.56
C GLY A 220 -5.73 -6.81 -11.53
N MET A 221 -6.21 -5.79 -10.82
CA MET A 221 -5.50 -4.53 -10.64
C MET A 221 -4.39 -4.67 -9.59
N LEU A 222 -3.24 -4.09 -9.91
CA LEU A 222 -2.11 -3.87 -9.01
C LEU A 222 -1.88 -2.38 -8.82
N VAL A 223 -1.99 -1.89 -7.60
CA VAL A 223 -1.63 -0.50 -7.25
C VAL A 223 -0.25 -0.51 -6.63
N LEU A 224 0.69 0.28 -7.18
CA LEU A 224 2.04 0.50 -6.66
C LEU A 224 2.16 1.93 -6.16
N PHE A 225 2.80 2.11 -5.00
CA PHE A 225 2.96 3.41 -4.34
C PHE A 225 4.15 3.42 -3.39
N PRO A 226 4.68 4.62 -3.03
CA PRO A 226 5.74 4.74 -2.04
C PRO A 226 5.32 4.24 -0.66
N SER A 227 6.19 3.50 0.00
CA SER A 227 5.91 2.92 1.32
C SER A 227 5.66 3.95 2.43
N TYR A 228 6.11 5.20 2.24
CA TYR A 228 5.88 6.31 3.17
C TYR A 228 4.53 7.03 2.99
N LEU A 229 3.80 6.79 1.91
CA LEU A 229 2.49 7.41 1.78
C LEU A 229 1.50 6.74 2.74
N TRP A 230 0.90 7.55 3.60
CA TRP A 230 -0.22 7.09 4.41
C TRP A 230 -1.29 6.50 3.51
N HIS A 231 -1.68 5.28 3.79
CA HIS A 231 -2.72 4.60 3.04
C HIS A 231 -3.57 3.72 3.94
N GLY A 232 -4.80 3.56 3.56
CA GLY A 232 -5.78 2.72 4.25
C GLY A 232 -6.91 2.37 3.28
N THR A 233 -7.98 1.79 3.78
CA THR A 233 -9.15 1.52 2.94
C THR A 233 -10.41 1.96 3.64
N GLU A 234 -11.38 2.41 2.86
CA GLU A 234 -12.73 2.57 3.38
C GLU A 234 -13.30 1.19 3.74
N PRO A 235 -14.20 1.11 4.75
CA PRO A 235 -14.83 -0.15 5.11
C PRO A 235 -15.58 -0.78 3.92
N ILE A 236 -15.52 -2.12 3.79
CA ILE A 236 -16.41 -2.83 2.86
C ILE A 236 -17.79 -3.00 3.49
N HIS A 237 -18.81 -3.16 2.66
CA HIS A 237 -20.16 -3.41 3.15
C HIS A 237 -20.27 -4.75 3.91
N ASP A 238 -21.29 -4.84 4.78
CA ASP A 238 -21.62 -6.08 5.48
C ASP A 238 -22.00 -7.18 4.48
N GLY A 239 -21.51 -8.39 4.71
CA GLY A 239 -21.71 -9.53 3.84
C GLY A 239 -20.74 -9.65 2.67
N SER A 240 -19.97 -8.61 2.38
CA SER A 240 -18.96 -8.61 1.31
C SER A 240 -17.67 -9.28 1.73
N VAL A 241 -16.93 -9.79 0.73
CA VAL A 241 -15.58 -10.35 0.89
C VAL A 241 -14.68 -9.78 -0.18
N ARG A 242 -13.55 -9.18 0.22
CA ARG A 242 -12.48 -8.72 -0.68
C ARG A 242 -11.18 -9.43 -0.34
N VAL A 243 -10.49 -9.95 -1.35
CA VAL A 243 -9.19 -10.60 -1.19
C VAL A 243 -8.12 -9.83 -1.95
N THR A 244 -7.05 -9.49 -1.23
CA THR A 244 -5.86 -8.85 -1.81
C THR A 244 -4.60 -9.66 -1.51
N ALA A 245 -3.59 -9.52 -2.35
CA ALA A 245 -2.25 -10.08 -2.17
C ALA A 245 -1.20 -8.96 -2.27
N PRO A 246 -1.05 -8.14 -1.22
CA PRO A 246 -0.02 -7.10 -1.17
C PRO A 246 1.38 -7.68 -0.95
N PHE A 247 2.37 -6.89 -1.36
CA PHE A 247 3.80 -7.15 -1.13
C PHE A 247 4.54 -5.83 -0.96
N ASP A 248 5.72 -5.90 -0.34
CA ASP A 248 6.67 -4.81 -0.27
C ASP A 248 7.94 -5.14 -1.03
N ALA A 249 8.51 -4.14 -1.68
CA ALA A 249 9.79 -4.22 -2.35
C ALA A 249 10.77 -3.16 -1.84
N VAL A 250 12.07 -3.50 -1.89
CA VAL A 250 13.16 -2.59 -1.59
C VAL A 250 14.18 -2.59 -2.74
N PRO A 251 15.03 -1.55 -2.86
CA PRO A 251 16.12 -1.55 -3.83
C PRO A 251 17.06 -2.75 -3.63
N ALA A 252 17.61 -3.29 -4.72
CA ALA A 252 18.60 -4.39 -4.73
C ALA A 252 19.91 -3.95 -5.38
#